data_1ea0736c96dea2c6b5fdc204a3b70661
#
_entry.id   1ea0736c96dea2c6b5fdc204a3b70661
#
_cell.length_a   1.000
_cell.length_b   1.000
_cell.length_c   1.000
_cell.angle_alpha   90.00
_cell.angle_beta   90.00
_cell.angle_gamma   90.00
#
_symmetry.space_group_name_H-M   'P 1'
#
loop_
_entity.id
_entity.type
_entity.pdbx_description
1 polymer ?
#
loop_
_entity_poly.entity_id
_entity_poly.type
_entity_poly.pdbx_seq_one_letter_code
_entity_poly.pdbx_strand_id
1 'polypeptide(L)'
;MEGYMKRTAVAAGALAAGALLAFTNWNVQAQDKKWYPFSVEEHNPPFDMASPVKEVMYEPLQKADKKWNICVSFPHMKDAYWLAVDYGVSEEAKDLGVAMHLVEAGGYTNLSKQISQIEDCASNGAQAVVIGAISFDGLNETVKRLHDKNIPVIDVINGMSSKDLSAKSLVSFETMGFKAGEYIAKQHPKGSGEVEVAWFPGPPGAGWVEAGNKGFNDAVKDSGLKVVATKYGDTGKEVQLKLVEDTLQANPNIKYIAGTSPTTEAAVQLLRERNLSDKIKVISYYFTPGVYENIKAGRVMAAPTDSAVVQGRVAIDQAVRILEGKPYLKHVGPKIYVIDKSNINSFDYASSLAPADWKPVFLVN
;
A
#
# COMPACT_ATOMS: atom_id res chain seq x y z
N MET A 1 69.73 -67.83 -27.49
CA MET A 1 70.04 -68.29 -26.16
C MET A 1 69.44 -67.26 -25.22
N GLU A 2 68.21 -67.39 -24.91
CA GLU A 2 67.57 -67.93 -23.74
C GLU A 2 67.96 -67.23 -22.44
N GLY A 3 66.97 -66.61 -21.82
CA GLY A 3 67.05 -66.06 -20.48
C GLY A 3 65.65 -65.65 -19.99
N TYR A 4 64.92 -66.68 -19.50
CA TYR A 4 63.64 -66.52 -18.81
C TYR A 4 63.80 -65.76 -17.51
N MET A 5 63.05 -64.70 -17.27
CA MET A 5 62.86 -64.16 -15.95
C MET A 5 61.36 -64.04 -15.62
N LYS A 6 60.93 -64.77 -14.65
CA LYS A 6 59.61 -64.79 -14.05
C LYS A 6 59.35 -63.43 -13.33
N ARG A 7 58.29 -62.82 -13.62
CA ARG A 7 57.75 -61.68 -12.87
C ARG A 7 56.60 -62.17 -11.99
N THR A 8 56.80 -62.09 -10.70
CA THR A 8 55.76 -62.23 -9.69
C THR A 8 54.84 -61.01 -9.69
N ALA A 9 53.55 -61.30 -9.82
CA ALA A 9 52.51 -60.28 -9.66
C ALA A 9 52.18 -60.09 -8.19
N VAL A 10 52.32 -58.89 -7.69
CA VAL A 10 51.78 -58.41 -6.42
C VAL A 10 50.44 -57.73 -6.67
N ALA A 11 49.40 -58.35 -6.13
CA ALA A 11 48.05 -57.75 -6.16
C ALA A 11 47.96 -56.71 -5.04
N ALA A 12 47.81 -55.41 -5.43
CA ALA A 12 47.46 -54.37 -4.51
C ALA A 12 45.93 -54.19 -4.53
N GLY A 13 45.27 -54.55 -3.45
CA GLY A 13 43.85 -54.29 -3.24
C GLY A 13 43.61 -52.82 -2.93
N ALA A 14 42.89 -52.14 -3.81
CA ALA A 14 42.40 -50.80 -3.57
C ALA A 14 41.04 -50.89 -2.85
N LEU A 15 40.99 -50.53 -1.57
CA LEU A 15 39.77 -50.27 -0.81
C LEU A 15 39.21 -48.95 -1.26
N ALA A 16 38.13 -48.96 -2.06
CA ALA A 16 37.34 -47.78 -2.35
C ALA A 16 36.40 -47.48 -1.16
N ALA A 17 36.77 -46.52 -0.32
CA ALA A 17 35.89 -45.95 0.68
C ALA A 17 34.90 -45.03 -0.01
N GLY A 18 33.67 -45.49 -0.24
CA GLY A 18 32.56 -44.67 -0.73
C GLY A 18 32.10 -43.71 0.37
N ALA A 19 32.47 -42.45 0.28
CA ALA A 19 31.88 -41.40 1.09
C ALA A 19 30.47 -41.10 0.55
N LEU A 20 29.44 -41.66 1.20
CA LEU A 20 28.06 -41.16 1.04
C LEU A 20 27.97 -39.74 1.60
N LEU A 21 28.01 -38.77 0.72
CA LEU A 21 27.58 -37.40 1.01
C LEU A 21 26.06 -37.41 1.20
N ALA A 22 25.62 -37.52 2.46
CA ALA A 22 24.25 -37.24 2.83
C ALA A 22 23.99 -35.76 2.60
N PHE A 23 23.37 -35.43 1.47
CA PHE A 23 22.74 -34.12 1.27
C PHE A 23 21.58 -34.03 2.28
N THR A 24 21.87 -33.51 3.47
CA THR A 24 20.82 -33.00 4.33
C THR A 24 20.19 -31.80 3.61
N ASN A 25 19.04 -32.05 3.00
CA ASN A 25 18.13 -30.97 2.62
C ASN A 25 17.80 -30.19 3.88
N TRP A 26 18.52 -29.13 4.14
CA TRP A 26 18.06 -28.07 5.01
C TRP A 26 16.88 -27.41 4.29
N ASN A 27 15.69 -27.97 4.51
CA ASN A 27 14.48 -27.19 4.41
C ASN A 27 14.60 -26.12 5.50
N VAL A 28 15.21 -24.99 5.17
CA VAL A 28 14.96 -23.75 5.86
C VAL A 28 13.49 -23.46 5.55
N GLN A 29 12.58 -24.01 6.36
CA GLN A 29 11.28 -23.41 6.51
C GLN A 29 11.60 -21.97 6.92
N ALA A 30 11.39 -21.02 5.99
CA ALA A 30 11.24 -19.64 6.35
C ALA A 30 10.13 -19.66 7.42
N GLN A 31 10.51 -19.49 8.69
CA GLN A 31 9.54 -19.22 9.73
C GLN A 31 8.82 -17.98 9.24
N ASP A 32 7.53 -18.13 8.88
CA ASP A 32 6.70 -17.01 8.45
C ASP A 32 6.76 -15.98 9.56
N LYS A 33 7.54 -14.94 9.31
CA LYS A 33 7.73 -13.86 10.28
C LYS A 33 6.36 -13.24 10.49
N LYS A 34 5.78 -13.47 11.67
CA LYS A 34 4.50 -12.87 12.03
C LYS A 34 4.57 -11.36 11.77
N TRP A 35 3.51 -10.79 11.17
CA TRP A 35 3.43 -9.35 10.91
C TRP A 35 3.23 -8.54 12.20
N TYR A 36 2.91 -9.18 13.30
CA TYR A 36 2.67 -8.57 14.61
C TYR A 36 3.65 -9.10 15.69
N PRO A 37 3.84 -8.38 16.81
CA PRO A 37 3.25 -7.09 17.14
C PRO A 37 3.73 -5.99 16.19
N PHE A 38 2.85 -5.05 15.81
CA PHE A 38 3.15 -3.94 14.90
C PHE A 38 2.83 -2.60 15.55
N SER A 39 3.74 -1.62 15.45
CA SER A 39 3.50 -0.29 16.00
C SER A 39 2.52 0.49 15.12
N VAL A 40 1.41 0.93 15.71
CA VAL A 40 0.40 1.78 15.08
C VAL A 40 0.13 3.03 15.92
N GLU A 41 -0.41 4.05 15.29
CA GLU A 41 -0.88 5.28 15.93
C GLU A 41 -2.40 5.18 16.14
N GLU A 42 -2.87 5.25 17.39
CA GLU A 42 -4.28 5.30 17.76
C GLU A 42 -4.72 6.74 17.94
N HIS A 43 -5.78 7.16 17.23
CA HIS A 43 -6.40 8.47 17.37
C HIS A 43 -7.36 8.53 18.56
N ASN A 44 -7.24 9.57 19.39
CA ASN A 44 -8.14 9.79 20.53
C ASN A 44 -8.48 11.29 20.68
N PRO A 45 -9.76 11.69 20.45
CA PRO A 45 -10.93 10.85 20.12
C PRO A 45 -10.82 10.17 18.75
N PRO A 46 -11.47 9.01 18.56
CA PRO A 46 -11.48 8.32 17.28
C PRO A 46 -12.28 9.10 16.22
N PHE A 47 -12.01 8.81 14.93
CA PHE A 47 -12.67 9.37 13.74
C PHE A 47 -12.37 10.85 13.43
N ASP A 48 -11.54 11.48 14.22
CA ASP A 48 -10.98 12.80 13.94
C ASP A 48 -9.49 12.64 13.60
N MET A 49 -9.13 12.92 12.33
CA MET A 49 -7.74 12.83 11.85
C MET A 49 -6.82 13.91 12.45
N ALA A 50 -7.38 14.97 13.05
CA ALA A 50 -6.64 16.00 13.75
C ALA A 50 -6.45 15.70 15.25
N SER A 51 -7.09 14.64 15.77
CA SER A 51 -6.97 14.26 17.17
C SER A 51 -5.54 13.81 17.52
N PRO A 52 -5.12 13.99 18.78
CA PRO A 52 -3.86 13.45 19.25
C PRO A 52 -3.74 11.94 18.99
N VAL A 53 -2.55 11.49 18.64
CA VAL A 53 -2.26 10.07 18.44
C VAL A 53 -1.40 9.53 19.58
N LYS A 54 -1.63 8.27 19.90
CA LYS A 54 -0.82 7.47 20.82
C LYS A 54 -0.26 6.27 20.10
N GLU A 55 1.04 6.07 20.19
CA GLU A 55 1.67 4.86 19.67
C GLU A 55 1.31 3.66 20.55
N VAL A 56 0.81 2.59 19.94
CA VAL A 56 0.42 1.34 20.58
C VAL A 56 0.91 0.16 19.75
N MET A 57 1.18 -0.97 20.43
CA MET A 57 1.52 -2.22 19.75
C MET A 57 0.24 -2.97 19.40
N TYR A 58 0.00 -3.16 18.11
CA TYR A 58 -1.16 -3.91 17.61
C TYR A 58 -0.87 -5.41 17.62
N GLU A 59 -1.75 -6.16 18.24
CA GLU A 59 -1.73 -7.61 18.22
C GLU A 59 -3.12 -8.11 17.77
N PRO A 60 -3.23 -8.79 16.61
CA PRO A 60 -4.49 -9.31 16.12
C PRO A 60 -4.97 -10.51 16.94
N LEU A 61 -6.22 -10.88 16.75
CA LEU A 61 -6.73 -12.16 17.21
C LEU A 61 -5.92 -13.31 16.59
N GLN A 62 -5.79 -14.41 17.32
CA GLN A 62 -5.11 -15.60 16.79
C GLN A 62 -6.06 -16.43 15.90
N LYS A 63 -7.36 -16.33 16.15
CA LYS A 63 -8.42 -17.03 15.44
C LYS A 63 -9.78 -16.42 15.79
N ALA A 64 -10.71 -16.43 14.85
CA ALA A 64 -12.10 -16.09 15.10
C ALA A 64 -12.83 -17.23 15.83
N ASP A 65 -13.83 -16.89 16.67
CA ASP A 65 -14.66 -17.87 17.38
C ASP A 65 -15.66 -18.56 16.42
N LYS A 66 -15.95 -17.93 15.27
CA LYS A 66 -16.87 -18.43 14.23
C LYS A 66 -16.35 -18.11 12.85
N LYS A 67 -16.82 -18.84 11.86
CA LYS A 67 -16.59 -18.54 10.46
C LYS A 67 -17.52 -17.40 10.01
N TRP A 68 -17.10 -16.15 10.29
CA TRP A 68 -17.81 -14.96 9.87
C TRP A 68 -17.71 -14.76 8.35
N ASN A 69 -18.70 -14.07 7.76
CA ASN A 69 -18.72 -13.70 6.34
C ASN A 69 -18.49 -12.19 6.21
N ILE A 70 -17.35 -11.80 5.69
CA ILE A 70 -16.92 -10.41 5.57
C ILE A 70 -16.89 -10.01 4.09
N CYS A 71 -17.61 -8.96 3.73
CA CYS A 71 -17.47 -8.34 2.41
C CYS A 71 -16.36 -7.29 2.43
N VAL A 72 -15.53 -7.28 1.40
CA VAL A 72 -14.51 -6.26 1.16
C VAL A 72 -14.84 -5.56 -0.15
N SER A 73 -14.92 -4.23 -0.15
CA SER A 73 -15.24 -3.43 -1.34
C SER A 73 -14.14 -2.43 -1.64
N PHE A 74 -13.49 -2.57 -2.81
CA PHE A 74 -12.43 -1.68 -3.27
C PHE A 74 -12.82 -0.87 -4.51
N PRO A 75 -12.16 0.28 -4.76
CA PRO A 75 -12.38 1.06 -5.97
C PRO A 75 -12.02 0.28 -7.24
N HIS A 76 -10.92 -0.44 -7.20
CA HIS A 76 -10.38 -1.22 -8.32
C HIS A 76 -9.22 -2.10 -7.88
N MET A 77 -8.78 -2.99 -8.78
CA MET A 77 -7.58 -3.84 -8.62
C MET A 77 -6.54 -3.57 -9.72
N LYS A 78 -6.52 -2.35 -10.29
CA LYS A 78 -5.68 -1.99 -11.45
C LYS A 78 -4.22 -1.74 -11.10
N ASP A 79 -3.94 -1.33 -9.86
CA ASP A 79 -2.59 -0.97 -9.42
C ASP A 79 -2.11 -1.83 -8.25
N ALA A 80 -0.81 -1.83 -8.06
CA ALA A 80 -0.15 -2.64 -7.06
C ALA A 80 -0.44 -2.19 -5.62
N TYR A 81 -0.96 -0.98 -5.42
CA TYR A 81 -1.36 -0.50 -4.10
C TYR A 81 -2.56 -1.28 -3.57
N TRP A 82 -3.63 -1.39 -4.37
CA TRP A 82 -4.80 -2.17 -3.98
C TRP A 82 -4.52 -3.68 -3.94
N LEU A 83 -3.54 -4.18 -4.72
CA LEU A 83 -3.05 -5.56 -4.57
C LEU A 83 -2.38 -5.78 -3.21
N ALA A 84 -1.69 -4.78 -2.67
CA ALA A 84 -1.10 -4.88 -1.33
C ALA A 84 -2.18 -4.90 -0.23
N VAL A 85 -3.23 -4.09 -0.37
CA VAL A 85 -4.37 -4.12 0.55
C VAL A 85 -5.11 -5.45 0.48
N ASP A 86 -5.33 -5.99 -0.74
CA ASP A 86 -5.93 -7.32 -0.96
C ASP A 86 -5.12 -8.42 -0.29
N TYR A 87 -3.79 -8.39 -0.45
CA TYR A 87 -2.91 -9.29 0.27
C TYR A 87 -3.14 -9.23 1.78
N GLY A 88 -3.22 -8.01 2.33
CA GLY A 88 -3.49 -7.82 3.75
C GLY A 88 -4.82 -8.40 4.21
N VAL A 89 -5.92 -8.05 3.54
CA VAL A 89 -7.27 -8.52 3.93
C VAL A 89 -7.44 -10.03 3.75
N SER A 90 -6.90 -10.58 2.66
CA SER A 90 -7.05 -12.02 2.36
C SER A 90 -6.22 -12.90 3.27
N GLU A 91 -4.97 -12.51 3.57
CA GLU A 91 -4.13 -13.28 4.50
C GLU A 91 -4.68 -13.23 5.93
N GLU A 92 -5.15 -12.08 6.39
CA GLU A 92 -5.76 -12.00 7.73
C GLU A 92 -7.06 -12.79 7.82
N ALA A 93 -7.88 -12.78 6.75
CA ALA A 93 -9.09 -13.62 6.71
C ALA A 93 -8.76 -15.11 6.81
N LYS A 94 -7.69 -15.56 6.14
CA LYS A 94 -7.19 -16.95 6.24
C LYS A 94 -6.66 -17.26 7.65
N ASP A 95 -5.83 -16.37 8.22
CA ASP A 95 -5.23 -16.55 9.54
C ASP A 95 -6.31 -16.66 10.63
N LEU A 96 -7.35 -15.83 10.55
CA LEU A 96 -8.48 -15.85 11.48
C LEU A 96 -9.50 -16.98 11.19
N GLY A 97 -9.47 -17.57 10.01
CA GLY A 97 -10.40 -18.63 9.60
C GLY A 97 -11.81 -18.11 9.29
N VAL A 98 -11.92 -16.90 8.75
CA VAL A 98 -13.19 -16.28 8.33
C VAL A 98 -13.36 -16.32 6.81
N ALA A 99 -14.61 -16.29 6.34
CA ALA A 99 -14.88 -16.15 4.92
C ALA A 99 -14.81 -14.67 4.50
N MET A 100 -14.20 -14.42 3.35
CA MET A 100 -14.10 -13.09 2.75
C MET A 100 -14.55 -13.13 1.30
N HIS A 101 -15.36 -12.16 0.89
CA HIS A 101 -15.73 -11.93 -0.50
C HIS A 101 -15.34 -10.49 -0.88
N LEU A 102 -14.41 -10.35 -1.82
CA LEU A 102 -13.96 -9.06 -2.34
C LEU A 102 -14.70 -8.71 -3.63
N VAL A 103 -15.22 -7.49 -3.68
CA VAL A 103 -15.81 -6.86 -4.87
C VAL A 103 -15.04 -5.59 -5.23
N GLU A 104 -14.95 -5.28 -6.52
CA GLU A 104 -14.27 -4.06 -6.98
C GLU A 104 -15.11 -3.31 -8.02
N ALA A 105 -15.09 -1.99 -7.96
CA ALA A 105 -15.95 -1.16 -8.79
C ALA A 105 -15.38 -0.85 -10.19
N GLY A 106 -14.10 -1.10 -10.44
CA GLY A 106 -13.43 -0.85 -11.73
C GLY A 106 -12.84 0.54 -11.91
N GLY A 107 -12.88 1.41 -10.88
CA GLY A 107 -12.27 2.74 -10.90
C GLY A 107 -13.04 3.77 -10.08
N TYR A 108 -12.39 4.90 -9.83
CA TYR A 108 -12.94 5.99 -9.01
C TYR A 108 -14.13 6.73 -9.65
N THR A 109 -14.43 6.48 -10.90
CA THR A 109 -15.63 7.04 -11.58
C THR A 109 -16.90 6.22 -11.33
N ASN A 110 -16.81 5.07 -10.67
CA ASN A 110 -17.87 4.07 -10.60
C ASN A 110 -18.54 3.97 -9.22
N LEU A 111 -18.81 5.12 -8.57
CA LEU A 111 -19.41 5.18 -7.24
C LEU A 111 -20.73 4.40 -7.15
N SER A 112 -21.63 4.55 -8.14
CA SER A 112 -22.91 3.83 -8.15
C SER A 112 -22.72 2.31 -8.18
N LYS A 113 -21.71 1.80 -8.89
CA LYS A 113 -21.37 0.38 -8.89
C LYS A 113 -20.87 -0.06 -7.53
N GLN A 114 -20.01 0.73 -6.85
CA GLN A 114 -19.56 0.40 -5.50
C GLN A 114 -20.73 0.33 -4.52
N ILE A 115 -21.66 1.28 -4.57
CA ILE A 115 -22.87 1.28 -3.75
C ILE A 115 -23.68 -0.01 -3.96
N SER A 116 -24.00 -0.35 -5.23
CA SER A 116 -24.75 -1.54 -5.56
C SER A 116 -24.07 -2.82 -5.06
N GLN A 117 -22.77 -2.95 -5.26
CA GLN A 117 -22.01 -4.12 -4.81
C GLN A 117 -22.01 -4.27 -3.28
N ILE A 118 -21.92 -3.17 -2.51
CA ILE A 118 -22.02 -3.20 -1.05
C ILE A 118 -23.41 -3.62 -0.61
N GLU A 119 -24.46 -3.14 -1.25
CA GLU A 119 -25.85 -3.53 -0.96
C GLU A 119 -26.12 -5.00 -1.29
N ASP A 120 -25.54 -5.49 -2.39
CA ASP A 120 -25.60 -6.91 -2.77
C ASP A 120 -24.87 -7.78 -1.73
N CYS A 121 -23.70 -7.36 -1.25
CA CYS A 121 -22.99 -8.04 -0.16
C CYS A 121 -23.88 -8.20 1.09
N ALA A 122 -24.51 -7.11 1.53
CA ALA A 122 -25.38 -7.13 2.69
C ALA A 122 -26.60 -8.04 2.47
N SER A 123 -27.17 -8.02 1.27
CA SER A 123 -28.33 -8.86 0.89
C SER A 123 -27.95 -10.34 0.81
N ASN A 124 -26.71 -10.64 0.47
CA ASN A 124 -26.15 -12.00 0.41
C ASN A 124 -25.57 -12.48 1.75
N GLY A 125 -25.85 -11.78 2.86
CA GLY A 125 -25.54 -12.24 4.21
C GLY A 125 -24.14 -11.89 4.71
N ALA A 126 -23.51 -10.83 4.18
CA ALA A 126 -22.31 -10.26 4.79
C ALA A 126 -22.64 -9.76 6.21
N GLN A 127 -21.81 -10.14 7.17
CA GLN A 127 -21.98 -9.81 8.57
C GLN A 127 -21.15 -8.58 8.98
N ALA A 128 -20.13 -8.23 8.19
CA ALA A 128 -19.39 -6.99 8.26
C ALA A 128 -18.96 -6.55 6.85
N VAL A 129 -18.69 -5.26 6.67
CA VAL A 129 -18.22 -4.71 5.40
C VAL A 129 -16.97 -3.87 5.64
N VAL A 130 -15.90 -4.16 4.90
CA VAL A 130 -14.66 -3.38 4.86
C VAL A 130 -14.66 -2.58 3.56
N ILE A 131 -14.55 -1.26 3.62
CA ILE A 131 -14.71 -0.38 2.46
C ILE A 131 -13.46 0.48 2.24
N GLY A 132 -12.80 0.32 1.08
CA GLY A 132 -11.94 1.33 0.49
C GLY A 132 -12.79 2.26 -0.38
N ALA A 133 -13.14 3.42 0.13
CA ALA A 133 -14.19 4.25 -0.45
C ALA A 133 -13.74 4.97 -1.73
N ILE A 134 -14.58 4.99 -2.75
CA ILE A 134 -14.39 5.82 -3.95
C ILE A 134 -14.58 7.31 -3.65
N SER A 135 -15.54 7.63 -2.78
CA SER A 135 -15.92 9.01 -2.45
C SER A 135 -15.93 9.23 -0.96
N PHE A 136 -15.49 10.42 -0.53
CA PHE A 136 -15.48 10.79 0.88
C PHE A 136 -16.89 10.84 1.49
N ASP A 137 -17.86 11.41 0.76
CA ASP A 137 -19.24 11.60 1.23
C ASP A 137 -20.26 10.67 0.57
N GLY A 138 -19.97 10.19 -0.63
CA GLY A 138 -20.96 9.52 -1.50
C GLY A 138 -21.48 8.18 -1.00
N LEU A 139 -20.83 7.60 0.01
CA LEU A 139 -21.23 6.31 0.62
C LEU A 139 -21.94 6.49 1.97
N ASN A 140 -22.10 7.72 2.49
CA ASN A 140 -22.64 7.95 3.83
C ASN A 140 -24.01 7.32 4.05
N GLU A 141 -24.94 7.44 3.09
CA GLU A 141 -26.27 6.83 3.18
C GLU A 141 -26.22 5.30 3.13
N THR A 142 -25.28 4.73 2.38
CA THR A 142 -25.08 3.28 2.34
C THR A 142 -24.54 2.77 3.68
N VAL A 143 -23.55 3.47 4.25
CA VAL A 143 -23.01 3.15 5.57
C VAL A 143 -24.09 3.25 6.64
N LYS A 144 -24.93 4.30 6.59
CA LYS A 144 -26.06 4.44 7.52
C LYS A 144 -27.04 3.25 7.41
N ARG A 145 -27.41 2.83 6.20
CA ARG A 145 -28.32 1.67 6.01
C ARG A 145 -27.72 0.36 6.56
N LEU A 146 -26.41 0.16 6.44
CA LEU A 146 -25.71 -0.99 7.03
C LEU A 146 -25.71 -0.92 8.56
N HIS A 147 -25.41 0.26 9.11
CA HIS A 147 -25.46 0.51 10.54
C HIS A 147 -26.85 0.21 11.13
N ASP A 148 -27.92 0.71 10.49
CA ASP A 148 -29.30 0.47 10.92
C ASP A 148 -29.71 -1.03 10.88
N LYS A 149 -28.98 -1.84 10.10
CA LYS A 149 -29.11 -3.31 10.04
C LYS A 149 -28.16 -4.05 10.99
N ASN A 150 -27.42 -3.33 11.83
CA ASN A 150 -26.36 -3.87 12.71
C ASN A 150 -25.23 -4.60 11.93
N ILE A 151 -24.92 -4.14 10.74
CA ILE A 151 -23.78 -4.62 9.95
C ILE A 151 -22.64 -3.61 10.14
N PRO A 152 -21.57 -3.93 10.89
CA PRO A 152 -20.46 -3.02 11.11
C PRO A 152 -19.71 -2.71 9.81
N VAL A 153 -19.32 -1.44 9.68
CA VAL A 153 -18.55 -0.94 8.54
C VAL A 153 -17.19 -0.44 9.00
N ILE A 154 -16.16 -0.97 8.40
CA ILE A 154 -14.76 -0.58 8.62
C ILE A 154 -14.28 0.21 7.41
N ASP A 155 -13.83 1.44 7.64
CA ASP A 155 -13.20 2.28 6.63
C ASP A 155 -11.71 1.94 6.54
N VAL A 156 -11.27 1.51 5.38
CA VAL A 156 -9.86 1.17 5.12
C VAL A 156 -9.25 2.10 4.07
N ILE A 157 -8.07 2.62 4.33
CA ILE A 157 -7.23 3.41 3.41
C ILE A 157 -7.80 4.80 3.10
N ASN A 158 -8.94 4.89 2.35
CA ASN A 158 -9.31 6.11 1.61
C ASN A 158 -10.00 7.19 2.45
N GLY A 159 -10.62 6.82 3.55
CA GLY A 159 -11.36 7.74 4.40
C GLY A 159 -12.78 8.03 3.92
N MET A 160 -13.72 8.02 4.87
CA MET A 160 -15.12 8.43 4.69
C MET A 160 -15.55 9.39 5.80
N SER A 161 -16.46 10.31 5.47
CA SER A 161 -17.00 11.29 6.43
C SER A 161 -18.14 10.75 7.29
N SER A 162 -18.65 9.55 7.00
CA SER A 162 -19.76 8.96 7.75
C SER A 162 -19.48 8.87 9.25
N LYS A 163 -20.48 9.21 10.05
CA LYS A 163 -20.45 9.08 11.52
C LYS A 163 -20.90 7.70 12.01
N ASP A 164 -21.46 6.88 11.10
CA ASP A 164 -22.01 5.56 11.40
C ASP A 164 -20.98 4.44 11.18
N LEU A 165 -19.71 4.80 10.99
CA LEU A 165 -18.61 3.85 10.90
C LEU A 165 -18.34 3.17 12.24
N SER A 166 -17.99 1.89 12.20
CA SER A 166 -17.64 1.11 13.39
C SER A 166 -16.15 1.23 13.73
N ALA A 167 -15.29 1.28 12.71
CA ALA A 167 -13.85 1.43 12.86
C ALA A 167 -13.20 2.08 11.63
N LYS A 168 -11.96 2.54 11.82
CA LYS A 168 -11.06 3.02 10.75
C LYS A 168 -9.70 2.37 10.87
N SER A 169 -9.20 1.81 9.75
CA SER A 169 -7.83 1.35 9.56
C SER A 169 -7.20 2.15 8.43
N LEU A 170 -6.67 3.32 8.75
CA LEU A 170 -6.11 4.25 7.77
C LEU A 170 -5.13 5.24 8.40
N VAL A 171 -4.31 5.86 7.56
CA VAL A 171 -3.38 6.92 7.94
C VAL A 171 -3.85 8.28 7.44
N SER A 172 -3.22 9.36 7.93
CA SER A 172 -3.45 10.71 7.42
C SER A 172 -2.82 10.92 6.05
N PHE A 173 -3.62 10.93 4.98
CA PHE A 173 -3.13 11.31 3.66
C PHE A 173 -2.72 12.79 3.58
N GLU A 174 -3.22 13.67 4.46
CA GLU A 174 -2.68 15.02 4.63
C GLU A 174 -1.23 14.96 5.07
N THR A 175 -0.89 14.11 6.05
CA THR A 175 0.48 13.88 6.47
C THR A 175 1.33 13.24 5.36
N MET A 176 0.77 12.32 4.57
CA MET A 176 1.46 11.72 3.42
C MET A 176 1.84 12.80 2.39
N GLY A 177 0.88 13.62 1.98
CA GLY A 177 1.11 14.74 1.06
C GLY A 177 2.11 15.75 1.63
N PHE A 178 1.95 16.11 2.91
CA PHE A 178 2.86 17.04 3.59
C PHE A 178 4.31 16.50 3.59
N LYS A 179 4.53 15.24 3.95
CA LYS A 179 5.87 14.63 3.96
C LYS A 179 6.51 14.58 2.57
N ALA A 180 5.72 14.31 1.52
CA ALA A 180 6.22 14.34 0.14
C ALA A 180 6.63 15.77 -0.26
N GLY A 181 5.79 16.76 0.03
CA GLY A 181 6.09 18.17 -0.24
C GLY A 181 7.28 18.69 0.59
N GLU A 182 7.31 18.37 1.89
CA GLU A 182 8.39 18.76 2.81
C GLU A 182 9.75 18.23 2.36
N TYR A 183 9.81 17.01 1.82
CA TYR A 183 11.04 16.39 1.36
C TYR A 183 11.73 17.22 0.26
N ILE A 184 10.97 17.78 -0.67
CA ILE A 184 11.52 18.68 -1.70
C ILE A 184 11.62 20.13 -1.23
N ALA A 185 10.72 20.62 -0.37
CA ALA A 185 10.76 21.97 0.17
C ALA A 185 12.03 22.24 0.99
N LYS A 186 12.53 21.26 1.74
CA LYS A 186 13.80 21.34 2.47
C LYS A 186 15.01 21.62 1.58
N GLN A 187 14.95 21.27 0.30
CA GLN A 187 16.02 21.53 -0.68
C GLN A 187 15.92 22.92 -1.30
N HIS A 188 14.77 23.56 -1.15
CA HIS A 188 14.44 24.88 -1.72
C HIS A 188 13.82 25.79 -0.66
N PRO A 189 14.62 26.27 0.33
CA PRO A 189 14.10 27.15 1.37
C PRO A 189 13.62 28.48 0.78
N LYS A 190 12.75 29.18 1.50
CA LYS A 190 12.23 30.49 1.10
C LYS A 190 13.37 31.46 0.75
N GLY A 191 13.30 32.07 -0.42
CA GLY A 191 14.34 32.99 -0.92
C GLY A 191 15.46 32.33 -1.72
N SER A 192 15.48 31.00 -1.90
CA SER A 192 16.48 30.30 -2.73
C SER A 192 16.28 30.42 -4.24
N GLY A 193 15.24 31.15 -4.67
CA GLY A 193 14.79 31.22 -6.06
C GLY A 193 13.51 30.39 -6.28
N GLU A 194 12.80 30.65 -7.39
CA GLU A 194 11.57 29.96 -7.74
C GLU A 194 11.88 28.64 -8.49
N VAL A 195 11.31 27.54 -8.06
CA VAL A 195 11.46 26.20 -8.67
C VAL A 195 10.09 25.60 -8.95
N GLU A 196 9.80 25.31 -10.21
CA GLU A 196 8.49 24.85 -10.66
C GLU A 196 8.26 23.36 -10.35
N VAL A 197 7.05 23.06 -9.82
CA VAL A 197 6.57 21.71 -9.47
C VAL A 197 5.24 21.46 -10.19
N ALA A 198 5.09 20.26 -10.76
CA ALA A 198 3.80 19.73 -11.16
C ALA A 198 3.31 18.72 -10.11
N TRP A 199 2.05 18.83 -9.71
CA TRP A 199 1.42 18.00 -8.69
C TRP A 199 0.25 17.20 -9.26
N PHE A 200 0.21 15.88 -8.98
CA PHE A 200 -0.79 14.95 -9.50
C PHE A 200 -1.39 14.17 -8.32
N PRO A 201 -2.38 14.73 -7.62
CA PRO A 201 -2.91 14.17 -6.37
C PRO A 201 -3.74 12.90 -6.54
N GLY A 202 -4.33 12.64 -7.71
CA GLY A 202 -5.21 11.52 -7.98
C GLY A 202 -6.60 11.93 -8.45
N PRO A 203 -7.63 11.07 -8.34
CA PRO A 203 -8.99 11.34 -8.79
C PRO A 203 -9.72 12.35 -7.88
N PRO A 204 -10.47 13.30 -8.44
CA PRO A 204 -11.22 14.27 -7.65
C PRO A 204 -12.34 13.61 -6.85
N GLY A 205 -12.67 14.16 -5.68
CA GLY A 205 -13.78 13.71 -4.83
C GLY A 205 -13.48 12.51 -3.91
N ALA A 206 -12.28 11.95 -4.01
CA ALA A 206 -11.79 10.98 -3.04
C ALA A 206 -11.15 11.69 -1.84
N GLY A 207 -11.50 11.29 -0.61
CA GLY A 207 -11.05 11.95 0.61
C GLY A 207 -9.52 12.00 0.74
N TRP A 208 -8.85 10.90 0.38
CA TRP A 208 -7.40 10.81 0.41
C TRP A 208 -6.71 11.80 -0.57
N VAL A 209 -7.35 12.11 -1.70
CA VAL A 209 -6.84 13.06 -2.70
C VAL A 209 -6.90 14.49 -2.18
N GLU A 210 -8.04 14.89 -1.63
CA GLU A 210 -8.22 16.24 -1.08
C GLU A 210 -7.30 16.48 0.12
N ALA A 211 -7.19 15.49 1.02
CA ALA A 211 -6.27 15.54 2.15
C ALA A 211 -4.80 15.62 1.69
N GLY A 212 -4.38 14.75 0.76
CA GLY A 212 -3.03 14.75 0.22
C GLY A 212 -2.69 16.05 -0.52
N ASN A 213 -3.65 16.59 -1.28
CA ASN A 213 -3.49 17.88 -1.95
C ASN A 213 -3.30 19.02 -0.95
N LYS A 214 -4.10 19.06 0.12
CA LYS A 214 -3.93 20.03 1.20
C LYS A 214 -2.54 19.93 1.83
N GLY A 215 -2.14 18.72 2.24
CA GLY A 215 -0.86 18.50 2.90
C GLY A 215 0.34 18.90 2.03
N PHE A 216 0.33 18.51 0.75
CA PHE A 216 1.41 18.86 -0.18
C PHE A 216 1.53 20.38 -0.35
N ASN A 217 0.41 21.09 -0.59
CA ASN A 217 0.42 22.55 -0.75
C ASN A 217 0.84 23.25 0.55
N ASP A 218 0.41 22.77 1.72
CA ASP A 218 0.84 23.30 3.02
C ASP A 218 2.35 23.15 3.24
N ALA A 219 2.96 22.07 2.78
CA ALA A 219 4.39 21.85 2.90
C ALA A 219 5.23 22.77 2.00
N VAL A 220 4.73 23.10 0.80
CA VAL A 220 5.52 23.87 -0.17
C VAL A 220 5.27 25.37 -0.13
N LYS A 221 4.18 25.86 0.49
CA LYS A 221 3.76 27.26 0.47
C LYS A 221 4.80 28.28 0.98
N ASP A 222 5.62 27.88 1.96
CA ASP A 222 6.65 28.73 2.59
C ASP A 222 8.07 28.36 2.14
N SER A 223 8.22 27.81 0.94
CA SER A 223 9.49 27.43 0.33
C SER A 223 9.76 28.20 -0.97
N GLY A 224 10.82 27.88 -1.69
CA GLY A 224 11.12 28.33 -3.03
C GLY A 224 10.36 27.55 -4.12
N LEU A 225 9.50 26.60 -3.74
CA LEU A 225 8.75 25.80 -4.71
C LEU A 225 7.46 26.53 -5.13
N LYS A 226 7.14 26.42 -6.42
CA LYS A 226 5.89 26.93 -7.01
C LYS A 226 5.16 25.81 -7.72
N VAL A 227 3.98 25.48 -7.25
CA VAL A 227 3.10 24.52 -7.94
C VAL A 227 2.49 25.24 -9.15
N VAL A 228 2.99 24.92 -10.36
CA VAL A 228 2.55 25.54 -11.61
C VAL A 228 1.43 24.76 -12.28
N ALA A 229 1.24 23.51 -11.92
CA ALA A 229 0.17 22.65 -12.41
C ALA A 229 -0.28 21.67 -11.32
N THR A 230 -1.60 21.61 -11.09
CA THR A 230 -2.25 20.52 -10.33
C THR A 230 -3.19 19.79 -11.29
N LYS A 231 -2.99 18.49 -11.50
CA LYS A 231 -3.76 17.70 -12.45
C LYS A 231 -4.41 16.50 -11.78
N TYR A 232 -5.73 16.51 -11.76
CA TYR A 232 -6.54 15.42 -11.23
C TYR A 232 -6.83 14.37 -12.29
N GLY A 233 -6.87 13.09 -11.92
CA GLY A 233 -7.24 11.98 -12.78
C GLY A 233 -7.17 10.64 -12.07
N ASP A 234 -7.84 9.63 -12.63
CA ASP A 234 -7.81 8.25 -12.12
C ASP A 234 -6.38 7.71 -12.07
N THR A 235 -6.11 6.80 -11.15
CA THR A 235 -4.80 6.15 -10.92
C THR A 235 -4.41 5.13 -12.01
N GLY A 236 -5.14 5.06 -13.11
CA GLY A 236 -4.78 4.25 -14.27
C GLY A 236 -3.50 4.76 -14.95
N LYS A 237 -2.57 3.85 -15.29
CA LYS A 237 -1.27 4.20 -15.88
C LYS A 237 -1.39 5.07 -17.13
N GLU A 238 -2.31 4.74 -18.04
CA GLU A 238 -2.52 5.49 -19.29
C GLU A 238 -3.02 6.92 -19.04
N VAL A 239 -3.96 7.07 -18.08
CA VAL A 239 -4.47 8.38 -17.67
C VAL A 239 -3.34 9.24 -17.11
N GLN A 240 -2.54 8.69 -16.22
CA GLN A 240 -1.44 9.43 -15.60
C GLN A 240 -0.32 9.75 -16.59
N LEU A 241 0.00 8.85 -17.51
CA LEU A 241 0.97 9.11 -18.60
C LEU A 241 0.55 10.32 -19.41
N LYS A 242 -0.71 10.34 -19.88
CA LYS A 242 -1.24 11.46 -20.66
C LYS A 242 -1.20 12.77 -19.87
N LEU A 243 -1.61 12.78 -18.60
CA LEU A 243 -1.56 13.96 -17.76
C LEU A 243 -0.14 14.52 -17.60
N VAL A 244 0.85 13.64 -17.42
CA VAL A 244 2.27 14.02 -17.33
C VAL A 244 2.77 14.60 -18.66
N GLU A 245 2.44 13.96 -19.79
CA GLU A 245 2.82 14.44 -21.13
C GLU A 245 2.29 15.84 -21.42
N ASP A 246 0.98 16.03 -21.23
CA ASP A 246 0.30 17.30 -21.47
C ASP A 246 0.87 18.41 -20.55
N THR A 247 1.19 18.06 -19.30
CA THR A 247 1.76 18.99 -18.32
C THR A 247 3.17 19.41 -18.67
N LEU A 248 4.04 18.49 -19.07
CA LEU A 248 5.41 18.80 -19.51
C LEU A 248 5.44 19.64 -20.78
N GLN A 249 4.51 19.40 -21.70
CA GLN A 249 4.39 20.22 -22.91
C GLN A 249 3.97 21.66 -22.59
N ALA A 250 3.04 21.84 -21.64
CA ALA A 250 2.54 23.16 -21.25
C ALA A 250 3.50 23.94 -20.33
N ASN A 251 4.36 23.25 -19.59
CA ASN A 251 5.22 23.84 -18.55
C ASN A 251 6.68 23.34 -18.70
N PRO A 252 7.45 23.86 -19.66
CA PRO A 252 8.78 23.34 -20.00
C PRO A 252 9.85 23.58 -18.93
N ASN A 253 9.58 24.43 -17.94
CA ASN A 253 10.52 24.79 -16.88
C ASN A 253 10.40 23.94 -15.59
N ILE A 254 9.43 23.03 -15.54
CA ILE A 254 9.24 22.13 -14.38
C ILE A 254 10.54 21.43 -14.00
N LYS A 255 10.81 21.42 -12.69
CA LYS A 255 11.95 20.71 -12.10
C LYS A 255 11.54 19.50 -11.29
N TYR A 256 10.29 19.47 -10.83
CA TYR A 256 9.74 18.35 -10.07
C TYR A 256 8.40 17.89 -10.60
N ILE A 257 8.25 16.57 -10.68
CA ILE A 257 6.96 15.90 -10.82
C ILE A 257 6.70 15.17 -9.50
N ALA A 258 5.62 15.57 -8.82
CA ALA A 258 5.16 14.96 -7.58
C ALA A 258 3.76 14.39 -7.79
N GLY A 259 3.45 13.21 -7.23
CA GLY A 259 2.11 12.67 -7.39
C GLY A 259 1.95 11.22 -6.96
N THR A 260 0.85 10.64 -7.42
CA THR A 260 0.53 9.22 -7.18
C THR A 260 1.62 8.28 -7.70
N SER A 261 1.68 7.06 -7.18
CA SER A 261 2.64 6.07 -7.68
C SER A 261 2.51 5.81 -9.19
N PRO A 262 1.30 5.64 -9.78
CA PRO A 262 1.17 5.54 -11.24
C PRO A 262 1.68 6.76 -12.00
N THR A 263 1.50 7.98 -11.45
CA THR A 263 2.09 9.20 -12.02
C THR A 263 3.61 9.12 -12.04
N THR A 264 4.21 8.74 -10.92
CA THR A 264 5.68 8.70 -10.79
C THR A 264 6.30 7.62 -11.66
N GLU A 265 5.65 6.47 -11.78
CA GLU A 265 6.09 5.39 -12.68
C GLU A 265 5.99 5.82 -14.15
N ALA A 266 4.89 6.47 -14.55
CA ALA A 266 4.73 7.03 -15.89
C ALA A 266 5.75 8.14 -16.18
N ALA A 267 5.97 9.04 -15.20
CA ALA A 267 6.96 10.12 -15.32
C ALA A 267 8.37 9.58 -15.50
N VAL A 268 8.79 8.59 -14.70
CA VAL A 268 10.12 7.96 -14.83
C VAL A 268 10.32 7.38 -16.23
N GLN A 269 9.32 6.69 -16.77
CA GLN A 269 9.39 6.14 -18.12
C GLN A 269 9.54 7.26 -19.17
N LEU A 270 8.65 8.26 -19.14
CA LEU A 270 8.62 9.37 -20.10
C LEU A 270 9.89 10.22 -20.06
N LEU A 271 10.39 10.54 -18.86
CA LEU A 271 11.60 11.32 -18.69
C LEU A 271 12.84 10.61 -19.27
N ARG A 272 12.90 9.28 -19.15
CA ARG A 272 13.96 8.48 -19.79
C ARG A 272 13.86 8.54 -21.30
N GLU A 273 12.68 8.35 -21.87
CA GLU A 273 12.45 8.37 -23.33
C GLU A 273 12.80 9.72 -23.93
N ARG A 274 12.57 10.81 -23.18
CA ARG A 274 12.84 12.19 -23.61
C ARG A 274 14.23 12.72 -23.19
N ASN A 275 15.08 11.92 -22.56
CA ASN A 275 16.39 12.34 -22.01
C ASN A 275 16.29 13.52 -21.04
N LEU A 276 15.27 13.51 -20.17
CA LEU A 276 15.00 14.55 -19.16
C LEU A 276 15.27 14.11 -17.73
N SER A 277 15.71 12.87 -17.49
CA SER A 277 15.90 12.31 -16.13
C SER A 277 16.88 13.09 -15.26
N ASP A 278 17.88 13.75 -15.85
CA ASP A 278 18.82 14.59 -15.10
C ASP A 278 18.27 15.99 -14.80
N LYS A 279 17.26 16.42 -15.53
CA LYS A 279 16.70 17.78 -15.46
C LYS A 279 15.47 17.90 -14.58
N ILE A 280 14.67 16.82 -14.51
CA ILE A 280 13.40 16.77 -13.78
C ILE A 280 13.46 15.61 -12.78
N LYS A 281 13.20 15.92 -11.52
CA LYS A 281 13.18 14.95 -10.43
C LYS A 281 11.75 14.48 -10.15
N VAL A 282 11.62 13.27 -9.64
CA VAL A 282 10.32 12.63 -9.39
C VAL A 282 10.22 12.25 -7.91
N ILE A 283 9.08 12.54 -7.30
CA ILE A 283 8.75 12.12 -5.94
C ILE A 283 7.36 11.52 -5.90
N SER A 284 7.22 10.38 -5.25
CA SER A 284 5.92 9.74 -5.04
C SER A 284 5.30 10.18 -3.72
N TYR A 285 3.99 10.15 -3.67
CA TYR A 285 3.26 10.53 -2.47
C TYR A 285 2.66 9.32 -1.73
N TYR A 286 2.77 8.11 -2.30
CA TYR A 286 2.57 6.83 -1.63
C TYR A 286 3.41 5.72 -2.29
N PHE A 287 3.39 4.52 -1.72
CA PHE A 287 4.38 3.48 -2.00
C PHE A 287 3.78 2.31 -2.81
N THR A 288 4.52 1.85 -3.85
CA THR A 288 4.22 0.64 -4.63
C THR A 288 5.53 -0.11 -4.92
N PRO A 289 5.49 -1.37 -5.39
CA PRO A 289 6.70 -2.07 -5.84
C PRO A 289 7.47 -1.32 -6.92
N GLY A 290 6.77 -0.66 -7.86
CA GLY A 290 7.40 0.16 -8.89
C GLY A 290 8.15 1.37 -8.31
N VAL A 291 7.57 2.04 -7.31
CA VAL A 291 8.24 3.13 -6.57
C VAL A 291 9.45 2.60 -5.81
N TYR A 292 9.33 1.45 -5.13
CA TYR A 292 10.44 0.80 -4.43
C TYR A 292 11.66 0.59 -5.35
N GLU A 293 11.45 -0.04 -6.51
CA GLU A 293 12.52 -0.28 -7.47
C GLU A 293 13.07 1.01 -8.07
N ASN A 294 12.24 2.03 -8.26
CA ASN A 294 12.68 3.32 -8.78
C ASN A 294 13.48 4.14 -7.76
N ILE A 295 13.18 4.04 -6.45
CA ILE A 295 14.01 4.63 -5.39
C ILE A 295 15.36 3.93 -5.32
N LYS A 296 15.40 2.60 -5.31
CA LYS A 296 16.66 1.83 -5.34
C LYS A 296 17.55 2.22 -6.51
N ALA A 297 16.96 2.42 -7.66
CA ALA A 297 17.67 2.81 -8.87
C ALA A 297 17.97 4.33 -8.95
N GLY A 298 17.53 5.13 -7.97
CA GLY A 298 17.76 6.59 -7.93
C GLY A 298 16.94 7.38 -8.94
N ARG A 299 15.86 6.81 -9.48
CA ARG A 299 14.94 7.47 -10.43
C ARG A 299 13.79 8.19 -9.77
N VAL A 300 13.38 7.75 -8.59
CA VAL A 300 12.44 8.44 -7.69
C VAL A 300 13.21 8.83 -6.44
N MET A 301 13.02 10.04 -5.97
CA MET A 301 13.77 10.60 -4.83
C MET A 301 13.37 9.96 -3.52
N ALA A 302 12.08 9.91 -3.26
CA ALA A 302 11.50 9.40 -2.03
C ALA A 302 10.00 9.10 -2.21
N ALA A 303 9.44 8.39 -1.24
CA ALA A 303 8.01 8.26 -1.04
C ALA A 303 7.70 8.05 0.45
N PRO A 304 6.67 8.67 1.01
CA PRO A 304 6.09 8.23 2.27
C PRO A 304 5.45 6.85 2.10
N THR A 305 5.49 6.02 3.15
CA THR A 305 4.83 4.71 3.19
C THR A 305 3.84 4.65 4.35
N ASP A 306 2.73 4.01 4.10
CA ASP A 306 1.61 3.87 5.01
C ASP A 306 1.35 2.43 5.44
N SER A 307 2.22 1.48 5.05
CA SER A 307 2.08 0.05 5.34
C SER A 307 0.71 -0.51 4.95
N ALA A 308 0.37 -0.42 3.66
CA ALA A 308 -0.95 -0.76 3.12
C ALA A 308 -1.40 -2.20 3.44
N VAL A 309 -0.48 -3.17 3.47
CA VAL A 309 -0.76 -4.56 3.88
C VAL A 309 -1.27 -4.61 5.32
N VAL A 310 -0.59 -3.91 6.24
CA VAL A 310 -0.98 -3.89 7.65
C VAL A 310 -2.34 -3.24 7.83
N GLN A 311 -2.65 -2.16 7.11
CA GLN A 311 -3.98 -1.53 7.15
C GLN A 311 -5.09 -2.51 6.74
N GLY A 312 -4.86 -3.31 5.69
CA GLY A 312 -5.79 -4.36 5.26
C GLY A 312 -5.99 -5.43 6.34
N ARG A 313 -4.91 -5.93 6.95
CA ARG A 313 -4.95 -6.91 8.04
C ARG A 313 -5.72 -6.39 9.24
N VAL A 314 -5.39 -5.19 9.70
CA VAL A 314 -6.07 -4.54 10.83
C VAL A 314 -7.57 -4.38 10.58
N ALA A 315 -7.98 -4.02 9.36
CA ALA A 315 -9.40 -3.84 9.03
C ALA A 315 -10.22 -5.14 9.18
N ILE A 316 -9.65 -6.29 8.78
CA ILE A 316 -10.31 -7.60 8.97
C ILE A 316 -10.34 -7.98 10.46
N ASP A 317 -9.25 -7.80 11.21
CA ASP A 317 -9.23 -8.07 12.65
C ASP A 317 -10.23 -7.18 13.42
N GLN A 318 -10.32 -5.89 13.09
CA GLN A 318 -11.33 -4.99 13.64
C GLN A 318 -12.75 -5.51 13.36
N ALA A 319 -13.04 -5.94 12.13
CA ALA A 319 -14.35 -6.49 11.78
C ALA A 319 -14.70 -7.71 12.64
N VAL A 320 -13.76 -8.66 12.79
CA VAL A 320 -13.97 -9.86 13.61
C VAL A 320 -14.16 -9.50 15.09
N ARG A 321 -13.33 -8.61 15.65
CA ARG A 321 -13.46 -8.19 17.05
C ARG A 321 -14.83 -7.56 17.33
N ILE A 322 -15.32 -6.72 16.41
CA ILE A 322 -16.64 -6.10 16.56
C ILE A 322 -17.74 -7.17 16.53
N LEU A 323 -17.69 -8.12 15.60
CA LEU A 323 -18.67 -9.20 15.49
C LEU A 323 -18.69 -10.13 16.72
N GLU A 324 -17.56 -10.25 17.41
CA GLU A 324 -17.39 -11.10 18.59
C GLU A 324 -17.52 -10.32 19.93
N GLY A 325 -17.78 -9.02 19.87
CA GLY A 325 -17.87 -8.17 21.06
C GLY A 325 -16.55 -8.05 21.84
N LYS A 326 -15.42 -8.28 21.18
CA LYS A 326 -14.07 -8.19 21.75
C LYS A 326 -13.57 -6.73 21.74
N PRO A 327 -12.68 -6.35 22.67
CA PRO A 327 -12.06 -5.02 22.64
C PRO A 327 -11.29 -4.78 21.33
N TYR A 328 -11.42 -3.58 20.75
CA TYR A 328 -10.73 -3.18 19.53
C TYR A 328 -10.36 -1.70 19.55
N LEU A 329 -9.36 -1.34 18.77
CA LEU A 329 -8.96 0.05 18.54
C LEU A 329 -9.83 0.62 17.43
N LYS A 330 -10.56 1.70 17.71
CA LYS A 330 -11.57 2.25 16.78
C LYS A 330 -10.99 2.97 15.57
N HIS A 331 -9.84 3.63 15.76
CA HIS A 331 -9.21 4.40 14.69
C HIS A 331 -7.70 4.30 14.84
N VAL A 332 -7.09 3.54 13.96
CA VAL A 332 -5.65 3.31 13.95
C VAL A 332 -5.08 3.33 12.55
N GLY A 333 -3.80 3.63 12.46
CA GLY A 333 -3.02 3.49 11.24
C GLY A 333 -1.54 3.28 11.54
N PRO A 334 -0.80 2.67 10.65
CA PRO A 334 0.66 2.59 10.74
C PRO A 334 1.31 3.97 10.80
N LYS A 335 2.47 4.05 11.44
CA LYS A 335 3.27 5.28 11.43
C LYS A 335 3.84 5.55 10.03
N ILE A 336 3.74 6.80 9.58
CA ILE A 336 4.21 7.20 8.25
C ILE A 336 5.72 7.48 8.29
N TYR A 337 6.48 6.80 7.45
CA TYR A 337 7.91 7.02 7.22
C TYR A 337 8.15 7.51 5.80
N VAL A 338 9.14 8.40 5.61
CA VAL A 338 9.63 8.73 4.27
C VAL A 338 10.80 7.81 3.94
N ILE A 339 10.64 7.09 2.85
CA ILE A 339 11.64 6.16 2.34
C ILE A 339 12.33 6.78 1.14
N ASP A 340 13.65 6.81 1.20
CA ASP A 340 14.52 7.27 0.13
C ASP A 340 15.73 6.32 -0.04
N LYS A 341 16.68 6.70 -0.85
CA LYS A 341 17.87 5.86 -1.13
C LYS A 341 18.72 5.58 0.12
N SER A 342 18.65 6.42 1.14
CA SER A 342 19.48 6.27 2.35
C SER A 342 18.95 5.20 3.30
N ASN A 343 17.63 4.94 3.28
CA ASN A 343 16.96 4.02 4.21
C ASN A 343 16.18 2.89 3.53
N ILE A 344 16.14 2.83 2.19
CA ILE A 344 15.40 1.81 1.43
C ILE A 344 15.78 0.37 1.80
N ASN A 345 17.02 0.13 2.23
CA ASN A 345 17.47 -1.20 2.63
C ASN A 345 16.90 -1.67 3.98
N SER A 346 16.40 -0.74 4.82
CA SER A 346 15.69 -1.04 6.07
C SER A 346 14.17 -1.00 5.94
N PHE A 347 13.65 -0.81 4.72
CA PHE A 347 12.22 -0.79 4.44
C PHE A 347 11.58 -2.15 4.74
N ASP A 348 10.52 -2.16 5.54
CA ASP A 348 9.73 -3.35 5.78
C ASP A 348 8.78 -3.60 4.60
N TYR A 349 9.27 -4.37 3.62
CA TYR A 349 8.52 -4.70 2.42
C TYR A 349 7.20 -5.41 2.72
N ALA A 350 7.22 -6.36 3.64
CA ALA A 350 6.07 -7.21 3.93
C ALA A 350 4.91 -6.46 4.62
N SER A 351 5.20 -5.37 5.33
CA SER A 351 4.17 -4.52 5.93
C SER A 351 3.42 -3.65 4.92
N SER A 352 4.04 -3.38 3.77
CA SER A 352 3.59 -2.36 2.82
C SER A 352 3.21 -2.91 1.46
N LEU A 353 3.84 -3.99 1.00
CA LEU A 353 3.73 -4.48 -0.36
C LEU A 353 3.43 -5.99 -0.41
N ALA A 354 2.60 -6.39 -1.36
CA ALA A 354 2.37 -7.81 -1.62
C ALA A 354 3.63 -8.48 -2.21
N PRO A 355 3.79 -9.82 -2.04
CA PRO A 355 4.79 -10.57 -2.77
C PRO A 355 4.71 -10.34 -4.28
N ALA A 356 5.85 -10.37 -4.98
CA ALA A 356 5.92 -10.01 -6.40
C ALA A 356 5.08 -10.91 -7.33
N ASP A 357 4.81 -12.13 -6.91
CA ASP A 357 4.01 -13.13 -7.63
C ASP A 357 2.55 -13.20 -7.14
N TRP A 358 2.16 -12.32 -6.20
CA TRP A 358 0.80 -12.28 -5.65
C TRP A 358 -0.25 -12.10 -6.75
N LYS A 359 -1.31 -12.89 -6.65
CA LYS A 359 -2.49 -12.79 -7.52
C LYS A 359 -3.69 -12.34 -6.71
N PRO A 360 -4.56 -11.47 -7.26
CA PRO A 360 -5.76 -11.01 -6.56
C PRO A 360 -6.59 -12.17 -6.01
N VAL A 361 -7.04 -12.04 -4.76
CA VAL A 361 -7.88 -13.01 -4.07
C VAL A 361 -9.25 -12.41 -3.84
N PHE A 362 -10.24 -12.87 -4.58
CA PHE A 362 -11.62 -12.39 -4.48
C PHE A 362 -12.47 -13.20 -3.50
N LEU A 363 -12.00 -14.36 -3.08
CA LEU A 363 -12.73 -15.26 -2.20
C LEU A 363 -11.80 -16.02 -1.26
N VAL A 364 -12.07 -15.96 0.03
CA VAL A 364 -11.53 -16.84 1.07
C VAL A 364 -12.68 -17.61 1.69
N ASN A 365 -12.59 -18.96 1.72
CA ASN A 365 -13.63 -19.86 2.21
C ASN A 365 -13.30 -20.42 3.60
#